data_c07057e9830fe99116ac3e251281060e
#
_entry.id   c07057e9830fe99116ac3e251281060e
#
_cell.length_a   1.000
_cell.length_b   1.000
_cell.length_c   1.000
_cell.angle_alpha   90.00
_cell.angle_beta   90.00
_cell.angle_gamma   90.00
#
_symmetry.space_group_name_H-M   'P 1'
#
loop_
_entity.id
_entity.type
_entity.pdbx_description
1 polymer ?
#
loop_
_entity_poly.entity_id
_entity_poly.type
_entity_poly.pdbx_seq_one_letter_code
_entity_poly.pdbx_strand_id
1 'polypeptide(L)'
;AAEIHAEVMKKLNATPEYRRMIAENTYAYKQEIKQKIAETVKTAKEAGDKLIGEAGEMAFNEDLSMWEQGGVDLKQPNSMKQITDGFKAQAKNDLKNISGTTAFKTPLLGTVKTAEAYQRSLDLALLKVSTGTYSYRQACDDVIKEFTRSGLRTVDYASGRTYQVDTAVRMIVRTSTAQLAGKITEANCRTTGQDLVIISQHMGSRDTHAGFQNKVFSMSGKSKKYPDIHAPLGEGCAYGRPEGLQGPNCTHMFYPFWEGISEIPEPLKEPDPVEYKGRTYTRYEATQQMRAMEREIRALKRE
;
A
#
# COMPACT_ATOMS: atom_id res chain seq x y z
N ALA A 1 -6.52 10.71 -41.89
CA ALA A 1 -6.40 9.49 -41.08
C ALA A 1 -7.53 9.38 -40.03
N ALA A 2 -7.78 10.40 -39.19
CA ALA A 2 -8.85 10.37 -38.18
C ALA A 2 -10.26 10.22 -38.81
N GLU A 3 -10.53 10.88 -39.92
CA GLU A 3 -11.80 10.79 -40.62
C GLU A 3 -12.03 9.40 -41.26
N ILE A 4 -10.98 8.80 -41.84
CA ILE A 4 -11.04 7.45 -42.40
C ILE A 4 -11.28 6.44 -41.27
N HIS A 5 -10.61 6.61 -40.14
CA HIS A 5 -10.82 5.77 -38.97
C HIS A 5 -12.27 5.86 -38.46
N ALA A 6 -12.78 7.09 -38.30
CA ALA A 6 -14.15 7.30 -37.84
C ALA A 6 -15.17 6.66 -38.81
N GLU A 7 -14.96 6.74 -40.14
CA GLU A 7 -15.84 6.12 -41.13
C GLU A 7 -15.75 4.59 -41.14
N VAL A 8 -14.53 4.02 -40.96
CA VAL A 8 -14.33 2.56 -40.80
C VAL A 8 -15.02 2.04 -39.54
N MET A 9 -14.83 2.72 -38.41
CA MET A 9 -15.48 2.36 -37.15
C MET A 9 -16.99 2.47 -37.22
N LYS A 10 -17.52 3.49 -37.89
CA LYS A 10 -18.96 3.67 -38.15
C LYS A 10 -19.53 2.51 -38.95
N LYS A 11 -18.84 2.08 -39.99
CA LYS A 11 -19.26 0.95 -40.84
C LYS A 11 -19.19 -0.38 -40.09
N LEU A 12 -18.09 -0.67 -39.34
CA LEU A 12 -17.95 -1.86 -38.57
C LEU A 12 -18.99 -1.94 -37.45
N ASN A 13 -19.20 -0.86 -36.70
CA ASN A 13 -20.19 -0.81 -35.62
C ASN A 13 -21.64 -0.87 -36.18
N ALA A 14 -21.86 -0.65 -37.46
CA ALA A 14 -23.16 -0.81 -38.08
C ALA A 14 -23.55 -2.29 -38.35
N THR A 15 -22.54 -3.20 -38.43
CA THR A 15 -22.85 -4.64 -38.67
C THR A 15 -23.30 -5.33 -37.37
N PRO A 16 -24.47 -6.00 -37.37
CA PRO A 16 -24.97 -6.72 -36.21
C PRO A 16 -24.01 -7.79 -35.69
N GLU A 17 -23.33 -8.51 -36.58
CA GLU A 17 -22.39 -9.57 -36.30
C GLU A 17 -21.17 -9.04 -35.53
N TYR A 18 -20.60 -7.91 -35.96
CA TYR A 18 -19.47 -7.29 -35.28
C TYR A 18 -19.87 -6.82 -33.85
N ARG A 19 -21.02 -6.16 -33.72
CA ARG A 19 -21.53 -5.74 -32.40
C ARG A 19 -21.76 -6.89 -31.47
N ARG A 20 -22.32 -8.00 -31.96
CA ARG A 20 -22.56 -9.21 -31.19
C ARG A 20 -21.24 -9.86 -30.74
N MET A 21 -20.28 -10.02 -31.65
CA MET A 21 -18.95 -10.56 -31.37
C MET A 21 -18.23 -9.74 -30.31
N ILE A 22 -18.23 -8.42 -30.41
CA ILE A 22 -17.61 -7.51 -29.43
C ILE A 22 -18.31 -7.64 -28.07
N ALA A 23 -19.66 -7.71 -28.04
CA ALA A 23 -20.40 -7.85 -26.79
C ALA A 23 -20.12 -9.18 -26.08
N GLU A 24 -20.10 -10.29 -26.83
CA GLU A 24 -19.83 -11.63 -26.30
C GLU A 24 -18.38 -11.73 -25.75
N ASN A 25 -17.40 -11.30 -26.52
CA ASN A 25 -15.99 -11.33 -26.09
C ASN A 25 -15.72 -10.37 -24.91
N THR A 26 -16.34 -9.17 -24.92
CA THR A 26 -16.23 -8.23 -23.80
C THR A 26 -16.86 -8.80 -22.54
N TYR A 27 -17.98 -9.51 -22.65
CA TYR A 27 -18.62 -10.15 -21.50
C TYR A 27 -17.76 -11.28 -20.95
N ALA A 28 -17.25 -12.18 -21.78
CA ALA A 28 -16.37 -13.28 -21.38
C ALA A 28 -15.10 -12.74 -20.67
N TYR A 29 -14.44 -11.75 -21.25
CA TYR A 29 -13.28 -11.07 -20.66
C TYR A 29 -13.60 -10.47 -19.29
N LYS A 30 -14.73 -9.78 -19.13
CA LYS A 30 -15.14 -9.21 -17.85
C LYS A 30 -15.36 -10.27 -16.79
N GLN A 31 -15.94 -11.42 -17.13
CA GLN A 31 -16.17 -12.51 -16.20
C GLN A 31 -14.84 -13.17 -15.77
N GLU A 32 -13.95 -13.46 -16.70
CA GLU A 32 -12.64 -14.03 -16.41
C GLU A 32 -11.81 -13.14 -15.49
N ILE A 33 -11.74 -11.83 -15.79
CA ILE A 33 -11.03 -10.85 -14.95
C ILE A 33 -11.66 -10.77 -13.56
N LYS A 34 -13.00 -10.74 -13.45
CA LYS A 34 -13.68 -10.73 -12.14
C LYS A 34 -13.35 -11.98 -11.33
N GLN A 35 -13.33 -13.15 -11.95
CA GLN A 35 -12.97 -14.39 -11.29
C GLN A 35 -11.52 -14.36 -10.79
N LYS A 36 -10.57 -13.97 -11.62
CA LYS A 36 -9.15 -13.82 -11.23
C LYS A 36 -8.95 -12.85 -10.07
N ILE A 37 -9.63 -11.70 -10.11
CA ILE A 37 -9.58 -10.73 -9.02
C ILE A 37 -10.15 -11.34 -7.73
N ALA A 38 -11.31 -12.02 -7.82
CA ALA A 38 -11.97 -12.65 -6.67
C ALA A 38 -11.10 -13.73 -6.02
N GLU A 39 -10.46 -14.59 -6.82
CA GLU A 39 -9.52 -15.62 -6.36
C GLU A 39 -8.32 -14.99 -5.65
N THR A 40 -7.70 -13.96 -6.26
CA THR A 40 -6.54 -13.26 -5.68
C THR A 40 -6.91 -12.58 -4.35
N VAL A 41 -8.06 -11.92 -4.29
CA VAL A 41 -8.54 -11.24 -3.08
C VAL A 41 -8.91 -12.25 -1.99
N LYS A 42 -9.50 -13.40 -2.34
CA LYS A 42 -9.82 -14.47 -1.39
C LYS A 42 -8.56 -14.99 -0.70
N THR A 43 -7.54 -15.35 -1.49
CA THR A 43 -6.25 -15.85 -0.97
C THR A 43 -5.57 -14.79 -0.10
N ALA A 44 -5.56 -13.51 -0.53
CA ALA A 44 -5.00 -12.42 0.22
C ALA A 44 -5.74 -12.17 1.54
N LYS A 45 -7.06 -12.35 1.55
CA LYS A 45 -7.88 -12.21 2.76
C LYS A 45 -7.56 -13.29 3.79
N GLU A 46 -7.52 -14.56 3.38
CA GLU A 46 -7.22 -15.70 4.27
C GLU A 46 -5.83 -15.54 4.91
N ALA A 47 -4.82 -15.19 4.10
CA ALA A 47 -3.48 -14.90 4.59
C ALA A 47 -3.43 -13.67 5.51
N GLY A 48 -4.18 -12.61 5.18
CA GLY A 48 -4.26 -11.40 5.97
C GLY A 48 -4.91 -11.63 7.33
N ASP A 49 -6.02 -12.36 7.38
CA ASP A 49 -6.72 -12.70 8.63
C ASP A 49 -5.81 -13.49 9.59
N LYS A 50 -5.03 -14.44 9.06
CA LYS A 50 -4.04 -15.20 9.82
C LYS A 50 -2.93 -14.29 10.35
N LEU A 51 -2.30 -13.51 9.48
CA LEU A 51 -1.20 -12.62 9.85
C LEU A 51 -1.62 -11.55 10.87
N ILE A 52 -2.82 -10.98 10.73
CA ILE A 52 -3.35 -10.00 11.68
C ILE A 52 -3.61 -10.66 13.04
N GLY A 53 -4.12 -11.91 13.06
CA GLY A 53 -4.29 -12.65 14.30
C GLY A 53 -2.98 -12.91 15.03
N GLU A 54 -2.00 -13.49 14.33
CA GLU A 54 -0.66 -13.78 14.86
C GLU A 54 0.06 -12.49 15.32
N ALA A 55 -0.06 -11.41 14.56
CA ALA A 55 0.53 -10.13 14.93
C ALA A 55 -0.05 -9.53 16.22
N GLY A 56 -1.36 -9.73 16.45
CA GLY A 56 -1.99 -9.29 17.69
C GLY A 56 -1.43 -10.04 18.92
N GLU A 57 -1.27 -11.36 18.80
CA GLU A 57 -0.67 -12.18 19.87
C GLU A 57 0.80 -11.83 20.09
N MET A 58 1.57 -11.65 19.02
CA MET A 58 2.99 -11.25 19.12
C MET A 58 3.14 -9.89 19.80
N ALA A 59 2.35 -8.90 19.39
CA ALA A 59 2.41 -7.56 19.97
C ALA A 59 2.07 -7.57 21.46
N PHE A 60 1.07 -8.36 21.86
CA PHE A 60 0.76 -8.53 23.30
C PHE A 60 1.90 -9.20 24.08
N ASN A 61 2.52 -10.23 23.50
CA ASN A 61 3.64 -10.92 24.16
C ASN A 61 4.89 -10.03 24.26
N GLU A 62 5.16 -9.20 23.25
CA GLU A 62 6.23 -8.19 23.34
C GLU A 62 5.94 -7.16 24.43
N ASP A 63 4.73 -6.65 24.49
CA ASP A 63 4.29 -5.76 25.54
C ASP A 63 4.43 -6.42 26.93
N LEU A 64 3.97 -7.67 27.08
CA LEU A 64 4.05 -8.41 28.35
C LEU A 64 5.48 -8.39 28.90
N SER A 65 6.47 -8.75 28.08
CA SER A 65 7.89 -8.74 28.49
C SER A 65 8.37 -7.34 28.91
N MET A 66 7.91 -6.29 28.27
CA MET A 66 8.30 -4.91 28.61
C MET A 66 7.63 -4.42 29.88
N TRP A 67 6.35 -4.76 30.11
CA TRP A 67 5.64 -4.41 31.34
C TRP A 67 6.22 -5.14 32.58
N GLU A 68 6.63 -6.41 32.43
CA GLU A 68 7.36 -7.15 33.47
C GLU A 68 8.66 -6.45 33.85
N GLN A 69 9.43 -5.95 32.87
CA GLN A 69 10.64 -5.17 33.16
C GLN A 69 10.34 -3.85 33.89
N GLY A 70 9.20 -3.23 33.62
CA GLY A 70 8.69 -2.07 34.34
C GLY A 70 8.09 -2.41 35.73
N GLY A 71 8.10 -3.69 36.15
CA GLY A 71 7.55 -4.13 37.43
C GLY A 71 6.00 -4.19 37.45
N VAL A 72 5.36 -4.25 36.33
CA VAL A 72 3.89 -4.27 36.18
C VAL A 72 3.43 -5.62 35.66
N ASP A 73 2.52 -6.28 36.38
CA ASP A 73 1.85 -7.52 35.97
C ASP A 73 0.76 -7.17 34.94
N LEU A 74 1.10 -7.30 33.65
CA LEU A 74 0.20 -7.01 32.54
C LEU A 74 -0.75 -8.18 32.30
N LYS A 75 -2.04 -7.93 32.43
CA LYS A 75 -3.09 -8.89 32.03
C LYS A 75 -3.63 -8.56 30.65
N GLN A 76 -3.91 -9.61 29.87
CA GLN A 76 -4.49 -9.44 28.54
C GLN A 76 -5.77 -8.58 28.62
N PRO A 77 -5.84 -7.48 27.85
CA PRO A 77 -7.01 -6.62 27.85
C PRO A 77 -8.25 -7.35 27.35
N ASN A 78 -9.39 -7.18 28.01
CA ASN A 78 -10.67 -7.72 27.55
C ASN A 78 -11.04 -7.23 26.12
N SER A 79 -10.53 -6.07 25.73
CA SER A 79 -10.72 -5.47 24.41
C SER A 79 -9.84 -6.06 23.30
N MET A 80 -8.85 -6.90 23.61
CA MET A 80 -7.88 -7.40 22.61
C MET A 80 -8.57 -8.11 21.46
N LYS A 81 -9.54 -8.97 21.73
CA LYS A 81 -10.32 -9.65 20.70
C LYS A 81 -11.08 -8.65 19.80
N GLN A 82 -11.73 -7.66 20.41
CA GLN A 82 -12.47 -6.63 19.65
C GLN A 82 -11.55 -5.79 18.77
N ILE A 83 -10.38 -5.42 19.28
CA ILE A 83 -9.35 -4.69 18.52
C ILE A 83 -8.92 -5.53 17.33
N THR A 84 -8.53 -6.79 17.54
CA THR A 84 -8.07 -7.69 16.46
C THR A 84 -9.16 -7.94 15.41
N ASP A 85 -10.39 -8.21 15.82
CA ASP A 85 -11.52 -8.44 14.92
C ASP A 85 -11.86 -7.17 14.12
N GLY A 86 -11.73 -5.99 14.73
CA GLY A 86 -11.88 -4.70 14.06
C GLY A 86 -10.88 -4.52 12.92
N PHE A 87 -9.60 -4.83 13.15
CA PHE A 87 -8.56 -4.74 12.12
C PHE A 87 -8.73 -5.79 11.03
N LYS A 88 -9.17 -7.01 11.34
CA LYS A 88 -9.53 -8.01 10.32
C LYS A 88 -10.68 -7.52 9.44
N ALA A 89 -11.71 -6.92 10.04
CA ALA A 89 -12.83 -6.36 9.30
C ALA A 89 -12.42 -5.18 8.40
N GLN A 90 -11.56 -4.28 8.91
CA GLN A 90 -11.01 -3.18 8.13
C GLN A 90 -10.19 -3.68 6.95
N ALA A 91 -9.23 -4.58 7.17
CA ALA A 91 -8.39 -5.14 6.10
C ALA A 91 -9.25 -5.84 5.02
N LYS A 92 -10.30 -6.56 5.43
CA LYS A 92 -11.26 -7.18 4.50
C LYS A 92 -11.99 -6.13 3.64
N ASN A 93 -12.42 -5.02 4.22
CA ASN A 93 -13.08 -3.95 3.48
C ASN A 93 -12.11 -3.27 2.51
N ASP A 94 -10.87 -3.01 2.92
CA ASP A 94 -9.84 -2.44 2.06
C ASP A 94 -9.50 -3.36 0.89
N LEU A 95 -9.38 -4.66 1.10
CA LEU A 95 -9.20 -5.65 0.04
C LEU A 95 -10.39 -5.71 -0.92
N LYS A 96 -11.62 -5.57 -0.42
CA LYS A 96 -12.82 -5.48 -1.25
C LYS A 96 -12.80 -4.21 -2.11
N ASN A 97 -12.38 -3.09 -1.56
CA ASN A 97 -12.25 -1.83 -2.31
C ASN A 97 -11.21 -1.94 -3.43
N ILE A 98 -10.07 -2.60 -3.20
CA ILE A 98 -9.08 -2.87 -4.26
C ILE A 98 -9.72 -3.57 -5.45
N SER A 99 -10.57 -4.57 -5.23
CA SER A 99 -11.21 -5.32 -6.32
C SER A 99 -12.17 -4.46 -7.16
N GLY A 100 -12.78 -3.44 -6.54
CA GLY A 100 -13.67 -2.49 -7.20
C GLY A 100 -12.96 -1.39 -8.01
N THR A 101 -11.68 -1.17 -7.75
CA THR A 101 -10.89 -0.06 -8.33
C THR A 101 -9.80 -0.53 -9.29
N THR A 102 -9.90 -1.75 -9.83
CA THR A 102 -8.88 -2.30 -10.72
C THR A 102 -8.83 -1.62 -12.08
N ALA A 103 -7.61 -1.39 -12.57
CA ALA A 103 -7.33 -0.70 -13.83
C ALA A 103 -5.98 -1.13 -14.43
N PHE A 104 -5.76 -0.75 -15.68
CA PHE A 104 -4.44 -0.72 -16.32
C PHE A 104 -3.98 0.73 -16.49
N LYS A 105 -2.69 0.96 -16.50
CA LYS A 105 -2.11 2.27 -16.79
C LYS A 105 -1.10 2.14 -17.93
N THR A 106 -1.42 2.72 -19.07
CA THR A 106 -0.57 2.71 -20.27
C THR A 106 -0.13 4.12 -20.65
N PRO A 107 1.02 4.29 -21.32
CA PRO A 107 1.46 5.60 -21.79
C PRO A 107 0.48 6.27 -22.75
N LEU A 108 -0.17 5.49 -23.60
CA LEU A 108 -1.03 6.02 -24.67
C LEU A 108 -2.46 6.29 -24.21
N LEU A 109 -3.03 5.40 -23.40
CA LEU A 109 -4.43 5.49 -22.97
C LEU A 109 -4.61 6.06 -21.55
N GLY A 110 -3.50 6.31 -20.84
CA GLY A 110 -3.56 6.70 -19.43
C GLY A 110 -4.11 5.56 -18.54
N THR A 111 -4.94 5.91 -17.57
CA THR A 111 -5.58 4.93 -16.67
C THR A 111 -6.90 4.45 -17.25
N VAL A 112 -7.00 3.14 -17.53
CA VAL A 112 -8.18 2.49 -18.11
C VAL A 112 -8.73 1.46 -17.14
N LYS A 113 -10.00 1.58 -16.77
CA LYS A 113 -10.68 0.59 -15.91
C LYS A 113 -10.62 -0.80 -16.55
N THR A 114 -10.38 -1.82 -15.74
CA THR A 114 -10.27 -3.21 -16.22
C THR A 114 -11.49 -3.62 -17.07
N ALA A 115 -12.69 -3.17 -16.70
CA ALA A 115 -13.92 -3.47 -17.44
C ALA A 115 -13.96 -2.84 -18.85
N GLU A 116 -13.17 -1.82 -19.12
CA GLU A 116 -13.10 -1.10 -20.39
C GLU A 116 -11.85 -1.47 -21.21
N ALA A 117 -10.88 -2.12 -20.58
CA ALA A 117 -9.56 -2.37 -21.16
C ALA A 117 -9.63 -3.14 -22.48
N TYR A 118 -10.49 -4.15 -22.57
CA TYR A 118 -10.67 -4.94 -23.80
C TYR A 118 -11.15 -4.07 -24.97
N GLN A 119 -12.19 -3.27 -24.75
CA GLN A 119 -12.72 -2.37 -25.80
C GLN A 119 -11.68 -1.33 -26.20
N ARG A 120 -11.03 -0.68 -25.23
CA ARG A 120 -9.98 0.32 -25.49
C ARG A 120 -8.79 -0.27 -26.25
N SER A 121 -8.45 -1.54 -26.00
CA SER A 121 -7.37 -2.23 -26.72
C SER A 121 -7.72 -2.47 -28.18
N LEU A 122 -8.97 -2.85 -28.47
CA LEU A 122 -9.44 -3.03 -29.83
C LEU A 122 -9.49 -1.69 -30.62
N ASP A 123 -10.01 -0.65 -29.97
CA ASP A 123 -10.07 0.69 -30.58
C ASP A 123 -8.66 1.18 -30.94
N LEU A 124 -7.68 0.96 -30.07
CA LEU A 124 -6.29 1.34 -30.29
C LEU A 124 -5.63 0.52 -31.41
N ALA A 125 -5.86 -0.79 -31.45
CA ALA A 125 -5.34 -1.65 -32.50
C ALA A 125 -5.91 -1.24 -33.87
N LEU A 126 -7.22 -0.99 -33.95
CA LEU A 126 -7.87 -0.50 -35.16
C LEU A 126 -7.33 0.85 -35.61
N LEU A 127 -7.10 1.78 -34.68
CA LEU A 127 -6.49 3.08 -34.99
C LEU A 127 -5.10 2.92 -35.61
N LYS A 128 -4.25 2.07 -35.03
CA LYS A 128 -2.91 1.79 -35.57
C LYS A 128 -2.94 1.18 -36.96
N VAL A 129 -3.87 0.26 -37.21
CA VAL A 129 -4.03 -0.35 -38.55
C VAL A 129 -4.57 0.66 -39.58
N SER A 130 -5.57 1.47 -39.20
CA SER A 130 -6.21 2.44 -40.13
C SER A 130 -5.27 3.57 -40.55
N THR A 131 -4.22 3.85 -39.76
CA THR A 131 -3.18 4.81 -40.19
C THR A 131 -2.21 4.25 -41.20
N GLY A 132 -2.31 2.96 -41.57
CA GLY A 132 -1.43 2.29 -42.55
C GLY A 132 0.01 2.08 -42.07
N THR A 133 0.32 2.44 -40.82
CA THR A 133 1.69 2.37 -40.26
C THR A 133 2.00 0.98 -39.70
N TYR A 134 0.97 0.22 -39.32
CA TYR A 134 1.10 -1.07 -38.67
C TYR A 134 0.27 -2.14 -39.37
N SER A 135 0.83 -3.37 -39.46
CA SER A 135 0.02 -4.55 -39.73
C SER A 135 -0.92 -4.83 -38.56
N TYR A 136 -2.03 -5.51 -38.80
CA TYR A 136 -2.96 -5.93 -37.71
C TYR A 136 -2.26 -6.67 -36.60
N ARG A 137 -1.37 -7.61 -36.93
CA ARG A 137 -0.59 -8.37 -35.93
C ARG A 137 0.28 -7.47 -35.08
N GLN A 138 1.07 -6.57 -35.69
CA GLN A 138 1.92 -5.63 -34.95
C GLN A 138 1.10 -4.74 -34.03
N ALA A 139 -0.05 -4.24 -34.51
CA ALA A 139 -0.94 -3.40 -33.72
C ALA A 139 -1.48 -4.13 -32.48
N CYS A 140 -1.88 -5.41 -32.64
CA CYS A 140 -2.33 -6.25 -31.54
C CYS A 140 -1.21 -6.56 -30.56
N ASP A 141 -0.03 -6.96 -31.06
CA ASP A 141 1.13 -7.29 -30.21
C ASP A 141 1.56 -6.08 -29.37
N ASP A 142 1.60 -4.88 -29.93
CA ASP A 142 1.92 -3.64 -29.21
C ASP A 142 0.94 -3.34 -28.09
N VAL A 143 -0.37 -3.49 -28.36
CA VAL A 143 -1.39 -3.26 -27.35
C VAL A 143 -1.31 -4.28 -26.23
N ILE A 144 -1.12 -5.55 -26.55
CA ILE A 144 -0.94 -6.63 -25.57
C ILE A 144 0.28 -6.33 -24.68
N LYS A 145 1.41 -5.93 -25.28
CA LYS A 145 2.62 -5.57 -24.53
C LYS A 145 2.37 -4.39 -23.58
N GLU A 146 1.68 -3.34 -24.01
CA GLU A 146 1.36 -2.22 -23.14
C GLU A 146 0.55 -2.62 -21.90
N PHE A 147 -0.51 -3.42 -22.09
CA PHE A 147 -1.32 -3.90 -20.96
C PHE A 147 -0.55 -4.87 -20.08
N THR A 148 0.24 -5.76 -20.68
CA THR A 148 1.08 -6.72 -19.93
C THR A 148 2.13 -5.99 -19.11
N ARG A 149 2.81 -5.02 -19.68
CA ARG A 149 3.79 -4.18 -18.99
C ARG A 149 3.15 -3.38 -17.84
N SER A 150 1.98 -2.81 -18.05
CA SER A 150 1.21 -2.15 -17.00
C SER A 150 0.96 -3.07 -15.81
N GLY A 151 0.54 -4.31 -16.07
CA GLY A 151 -0.01 -5.21 -15.08
C GLY A 151 -1.30 -4.68 -14.46
N LEU A 152 -2.00 -5.52 -13.73
CA LEU A 152 -3.24 -5.16 -13.05
C LEU A 152 -2.95 -4.22 -11.87
N ARG A 153 -3.60 -3.07 -11.86
CA ARG A 153 -3.45 -2.01 -10.86
C ARG A 153 -4.75 -1.77 -10.11
N THR A 154 -4.64 -1.21 -8.93
CA THR A 154 -5.73 -0.51 -8.24
C THR A 154 -5.51 1.00 -8.33
N VAL A 155 -6.60 1.76 -8.36
CA VAL A 155 -6.58 3.22 -8.49
C VAL A 155 -7.18 3.83 -7.23
N ASP A 156 -6.43 4.72 -6.60
CA ASP A 156 -6.98 5.66 -5.64
C ASP A 156 -7.50 6.89 -6.42
N TYR A 157 -8.81 6.96 -6.58
CA TYR A 157 -9.44 8.03 -7.35
C TYR A 157 -9.32 9.41 -6.69
N ALA A 158 -9.14 9.47 -5.38
CA ALA A 158 -8.99 10.72 -4.65
C ALA A 158 -7.62 11.37 -4.93
N SER A 159 -6.55 10.57 -4.94
CA SER A 159 -5.18 11.07 -5.18
C SER A 159 -4.69 10.84 -6.62
N GLY A 160 -5.41 10.09 -7.45
CA GLY A 160 -4.98 9.66 -8.78
C GLY A 160 -3.81 8.66 -8.77
N ARG A 161 -3.38 8.19 -7.61
CA ARG A 161 -2.28 7.22 -7.48
C ARG A 161 -2.73 5.83 -7.90
N THR A 162 -1.81 5.10 -8.51
CA THR A 162 -2.04 3.71 -8.91
C THR A 162 -0.98 2.80 -8.32
N TYR A 163 -1.40 1.63 -7.84
CA TYR A 163 -0.51 0.60 -7.30
C TYR A 163 -0.74 -0.72 -8.04
N GLN A 164 0.29 -1.56 -8.15
CA GLN A 164 0.07 -2.96 -8.50
C GLN A 164 -0.79 -3.59 -7.40
N VAL A 165 -1.71 -4.49 -7.75
CA VAL A 165 -2.65 -5.11 -6.79
C VAL A 165 -1.89 -5.81 -5.66
N ASP A 166 -0.83 -6.55 -5.98
CA ASP A 166 0.02 -7.23 -4.98
C ASP A 166 0.70 -6.24 -4.02
N THR A 167 1.12 -5.08 -4.53
CA THR A 167 1.72 -4.01 -3.73
C THR A 167 0.69 -3.37 -2.79
N ALA A 168 -0.53 -3.12 -3.29
CA ALA A 168 -1.61 -2.58 -2.48
C ALA A 168 -2.03 -3.54 -1.36
N VAL A 169 -2.15 -4.84 -1.67
CA VAL A 169 -2.45 -5.89 -0.67
C VAL A 169 -1.39 -5.91 0.43
N ARG A 170 -0.10 -5.95 0.05
CA ARG A 170 1.00 -5.92 1.05
C ARG A 170 1.00 -4.65 1.89
N MET A 171 0.68 -3.50 1.29
CA MET A 171 0.58 -2.24 2.00
C MET A 171 -0.55 -2.28 3.05
N ILE A 172 -1.73 -2.77 2.68
CA ILE A 172 -2.88 -2.92 3.59
C ILE A 172 -2.51 -3.82 4.77
N VAL A 173 -2.03 -5.04 4.50
CA VAL A 173 -1.68 -6.01 5.56
C VAL A 173 -0.63 -5.44 6.50
N ARG A 174 0.45 -4.87 5.96
CA ARG A 174 1.52 -4.27 6.79
C ARG A 174 1.01 -3.13 7.66
N THR A 175 0.23 -2.23 7.08
CA THR A 175 -0.31 -1.08 7.81
C THR A 175 -1.28 -1.53 8.90
N SER A 176 -2.19 -2.45 8.59
CA SER A 176 -3.14 -3.00 9.56
C SER A 176 -2.42 -3.71 10.71
N THR A 177 -1.36 -4.48 10.42
CA THR A 177 -0.55 -5.16 11.44
C THR A 177 0.15 -4.18 12.37
N ALA A 178 0.78 -3.14 11.82
CA ALA A 178 1.47 -2.12 12.62
C ALA A 178 0.49 -1.33 13.50
N GLN A 179 -0.66 -0.94 12.94
CA GLN A 179 -1.71 -0.24 13.68
C GLN A 179 -2.35 -1.10 14.76
N LEU A 180 -2.54 -2.40 14.51
CA LEU A 180 -3.04 -3.34 15.51
C LEU A 180 -2.09 -3.41 16.71
N ALA A 181 -0.78 -3.60 16.46
CA ALA A 181 0.21 -3.63 17.54
C ALA A 181 0.18 -2.33 18.36
N GLY A 182 0.16 -1.16 17.69
CA GLY A 182 0.05 0.12 18.38
C GLY A 182 -1.24 0.27 19.18
N LYS A 183 -2.37 -0.25 18.72
CA LYS A 183 -3.64 -0.20 19.46
C LYS A 183 -3.66 -1.13 20.65
N ILE A 184 -2.94 -2.25 20.60
CA ILE A 184 -2.76 -3.14 21.76
C ILE A 184 -1.90 -2.42 22.81
N THR A 185 -0.74 -1.87 22.43
CA THR A 185 0.12 -1.10 23.35
C THR A 185 -0.63 0.11 23.93
N GLU A 186 -1.41 0.84 23.15
CA GLU A 186 -2.26 1.95 23.66
C GLU A 186 -3.29 1.45 24.69
N ALA A 187 -3.94 0.32 24.44
CA ALA A 187 -4.89 -0.27 25.37
C ALA A 187 -4.21 -0.71 26.68
N ASN A 188 -3.02 -1.30 26.59
CA ASN A 188 -2.20 -1.69 27.74
C ASN A 188 -1.77 -0.45 28.54
N CYS A 189 -1.28 0.60 27.89
CA CYS A 189 -0.94 1.89 28.52
C CYS A 189 -2.14 2.45 29.28
N ARG A 190 -3.32 2.46 28.66
CA ARG A 190 -4.54 2.96 29.29
C ARG A 190 -4.96 2.14 30.51
N THR A 191 -4.86 0.82 30.42
CA THR A 191 -5.27 -0.11 31.51
C THR A 191 -4.34 -0.02 32.73
N THR A 192 -3.04 0.16 32.49
CA THR A 192 -2.01 0.21 33.54
C THR A 192 -1.72 1.63 34.04
N GLY A 193 -2.26 2.66 33.38
CA GLY A 193 -1.96 4.07 33.67
C GLY A 193 -0.59 4.52 33.15
N GLN A 194 0.07 3.72 32.32
CA GLN A 194 1.35 4.08 31.71
C GLN A 194 1.13 5.14 30.62
N ASP A 195 1.74 6.32 30.78
CA ASP A 195 1.57 7.44 29.85
C ASP A 195 2.73 7.61 28.85
N LEU A 196 3.93 7.19 29.24
CA LEU A 196 5.11 7.44 28.43
C LEU A 196 5.43 6.26 27.51
N VAL A 197 5.74 6.60 26.26
CA VAL A 197 6.18 5.63 25.25
C VAL A 197 7.41 6.14 24.51
N ILE A 198 8.28 5.23 24.09
CA ILE A 198 9.44 5.51 23.25
C ILE A 198 9.19 5.01 21.83
N ILE A 199 9.56 5.80 20.83
CA ILE A 199 9.43 5.41 19.43
C ILE A 199 10.66 4.66 18.96
N SER A 200 10.45 3.54 18.27
CA SER A 200 11.53 2.76 17.67
C SER A 200 12.33 3.60 16.66
N GLN A 201 13.56 3.19 16.42
CA GLN A 201 14.42 3.79 15.41
C GLN A 201 14.82 2.77 14.35
N HIS A 202 15.00 3.22 13.12
CA HIS A 202 15.59 2.43 12.04
C HIS A 202 16.30 3.33 11.02
N MET A 203 17.32 2.81 10.39
CA MET A 203 18.05 3.53 9.36
C MET A 203 17.21 3.69 8.08
N GLY A 204 17.42 4.80 7.36
CA GLY A 204 16.72 5.08 6.10
C GLY A 204 15.25 5.39 6.30
N SER A 205 14.88 5.97 7.42
CA SER A 205 13.53 6.52 7.62
C SER A 205 13.31 7.71 6.68
N ARG A 206 12.03 8.01 6.39
CA ARG A 206 11.72 9.24 5.65
C ARG A 206 12.04 10.46 6.52
N ASP A 207 12.43 11.58 5.91
CA ASP A 207 12.87 12.78 6.62
C ASP A 207 11.83 13.29 7.64
N THR A 208 10.53 13.22 7.27
CA THR A 208 9.44 13.61 8.17
C THR A 208 9.31 12.74 9.42
N HIS A 209 9.84 11.52 9.41
CA HIS A 209 9.81 10.57 10.53
C HIS A 209 11.14 10.52 11.30
N ALA A 210 12.23 10.97 10.71
CA ALA A 210 13.53 10.99 11.36
C ALA A 210 13.49 11.80 12.67
N GLY A 211 12.70 12.87 12.69
CA GLY A 211 12.61 13.80 13.82
C GLY A 211 12.03 13.24 15.12
N PHE A 212 11.24 12.17 15.06
CA PHE A 212 10.62 11.58 16.25
C PHE A 212 11.21 10.21 16.65
N GLN A 213 12.10 9.65 15.86
CA GLN A 213 12.76 8.38 16.21
C GLN A 213 13.52 8.48 17.54
N ASN A 214 13.52 7.37 18.30
CA ASN A 214 14.28 7.25 19.54
C ASN A 214 13.96 8.33 20.58
N LYS A 215 12.74 8.90 20.53
CA LYS A 215 12.27 9.91 21.47
C LYS A 215 11.08 9.41 22.27
N VAL A 216 10.95 9.95 23.48
CA VAL A 216 9.86 9.64 24.40
C VAL A 216 8.72 10.66 24.21
N PHE A 217 7.48 10.15 24.21
CA PHE A 217 6.25 10.91 24.05
C PHE A 217 5.22 10.54 25.10
N SER A 218 4.29 11.47 25.37
CA SER A 218 3.13 11.24 26.21
C SER A 218 1.95 10.76 25.36
N MET A 219 1.33 9.64 25.73
CA MET A 219 0.12 9.11 25.10
C MET A 219 -1.11 9.97 25.38
N SER A 220 -1.20 10.54 26.57
CA SER A 220 -2.33 11.40 26.97
C SER A 220 -2.16 12.87 26.57
N GLY A 221 -0.95 13.28 26.17
CA GLY A 221 -0.60 14.67 25.93
C GLY A 221 -0.56 15.56 27.18
N LYS A 222 -0.64 14.97 28.37
CA LYS A 222 -0.69 15.73 29.65
C LYS A 222 0.68 15.94 30.30
N SER A 223 1.72 15.30 29.80
CA SER A 223 3.06 15.47 30.34
C SER A 223 3.58 16.87 30.09
N LYS A 224 4.17 17.49 31.13
CA LYS A 224 4.88 18.77 30.97
C LYS A 224 6.29 18.62 30.42
N LYS A 225 6.84 17.41 30.47
CA LYS A 225 8.23 17.11 30.08
C LYS A 225 8.32 16.51 28.68
N TYR A 226 7.34 15.69 28.31
CA TYR A 226 7.35 14.93 27.06
C TYR A 226 6.22 15.40 26.14
N PRO A 227 6.49 15.59 24.83
CA PRO A 227 5.49 16.06 23.88
C PRO A 227 4.35 15.05 23.69
N ASP A 228 3.20 15.55 23.24
CA ASP A 228 2.06 14.73 22.88
C ASP A 228 2.36 13.92 21.61
N ILE A 229 2.17 12.61 21.64
CA ILE A 229 2.35 11.72 20.50
C ILE A 229 1.43 12.06 19.33
N HIS A 230 0.26 12.66 19.59
CA HIS A 230 -0.74 13.05 18.59
C HIS A 230 -0.49 14.45 17.97
N ALA A 231 0.42 15.25 18.57
CA ALA A 231 0.77 16.56 18.02
C ALA A 231 1.31 16.44 16.59
N PRO A 232 1.18 17.47 15.74
CA PRO A 232 1.65 17.45 14.35
C PRO A 232 3.13 17.08 14.24
N LEU A 233 3.54 16.60 13.05
CA LEU A 233 4.94 16.34 12.75
C LEU A 233 5.80 17.58 13.01
N GLY A 234 6.94 17.38 13.67
CA GLY A 234 7.82 18.45 14.14
C GLY A 234 7.62 18.77 15.63
N GLU A 235 6.40 18.69 16.16
CA GLU A 235 6.08 18.84 17.58
C GLU A 235 5.84 17.49 18.24
N GLY A 236 5.19 16.57 17.52
CA GLY A 236 4.91 15.18 17.92
C GLY A 236 5.14 14.19 16.78
N CYS A 237 4.42 13.09 16.83
CA CYS A 237 4.50 12.01 15.84
C CYS A 237 3.31 11.97 14.88
N ALA A 238 2.32 12.85 15.02
CA ALA A 238 1.06 12.80 14.29
C ALA A 238 0.38 11.41 14.35
N TYR A 239 0.47 10.71 15.48
CA TYR A 239 -0.14 9.40 15.68
C TYR A 239 -1.66 9.47 15.44
N GLY A 240 -2.19 8.50 14.68
CA GLY A 240 -3.59 8.51 14.25
C GLY A 240 -3.87 9.29 12.97
N ARG A 241 -2.84 9.90 12.35
CA ARG A 241 -2.95 10.59 11.04
C ARG A 241 -2.19 9.81 9.96
N PRO A 242 -2.65 9.88 8.68
CA PRO A 242 -2.01 9.13 7.59
C PRO A 242 -0.53 9.45 7.35
N GLU A 243 -0.11 10.70 7.61
CA GLU A 243 1.27 11.15 7.43
C GLU A 243 2.20 10.80 8.59
N GLY A 244 1.65 10.39 9.74
CA GLY A 244 2.35 10.22 11.00
C GLY A 244 2.79 8.80 11.32
N LEU A 245 3.03 8.59 12.61
CA LEU A 245 3.42 7.30 13.20
C LEU A 245 2.35 6.23 12.90
N GLN A 246 2.80 5.07 12.41
CA GLN A 246 1.97 3.95 11.97
C GLN A 246 0.98 4.27 10.84
N GLY A 247 1.15 5.39 10.14
CA GLY A 247 0.48 5.66 8.88
C GLY A 247 0.96 4.76 7.75
N PRO A 248 0.42 4.87 6.53
CA PRO A 248 0.79 4.04 5.39
C PRO A 248 2.30 3.98 5.13
N ASN A 249 2.84 2.76 5.04
CA ASN A 249 4.27 2.47 4.86
C ASN A 249 5.19 2.97 6.00
N CYS A 250 4.67 3.37 7.14
CA CYS A 250 5.46 3.57 8.34
C CYS A 250 5.89 2.21 8.90
N THR A 251 7.14 2.11 9.36
CA THR A 251 7.69 0.91 10.01
C THR A 251 8.04 1.14 11.46
N HIS A 252 7.82 2.36 11.96
CA HIS A 252 8.04 2.67 13.35
C HIS A 252 6.97 2.06 14.24
N MET A 253 7.42 1.55 15.37
CA MET A 253 6.60 1.08 16.47
C MET A 253 6.84 1.97 17.69
N PHE A 254 6.01 1.86 18.71
CA PHE A 254 6.24 2.50 20.00
C PHE A 254 6.05 1.50 21.12
N TYR A 255 6.78 1.70 22.20
CA TYR A 255 6.88 0.81 23.33
C TYR A 255 6.72 1.59 24.62
N PRO A 256 6.25 0.98 25.72
CA PRO A 256 6.16 1.66 27.00
C PRO A 256 7.54 2.12 27.49
N PHE A 257 7.56 3.25 28.16
CA PHE A 257 8.79 3.82 28.70
C PHE A 257 8.60 4.23 30.17
N TRP A 258 9.40 3.69 31.05
CA TRP A 258 9.41 4.02 32.49
C TRP A 258 10.61 4.89 32.79
N GLU A 259 10.34 6.12 33.20
CA GLU A 259 11.39 7.06 33.57
C GLU A 259 12.21 6.52 34.78
N GLY A 260 13.54 6.50 34.62
CA GLY A 260 14.45 5.95 35.65
C GLY A 260 14.64 4.43 35.62
N ILE A 261 13.87 3.70 34.79
CA ILE A 261 14.00 2.24 34.59
C ILE A 261 14.37 1.93 33.16
N SER A 262 13.61 2.47 32.19
CA SER A 262 13.88 2.22 30.78
C SER A 262 15.08 3.03 30.30
N GLU A 263 15.91 2.41 29.49
CA GLU A 263 17.03 3.08 28.82
C GLU A 263 16.61 3.55 27.43
N ILE A 264 17.04 4.76 27.05
CA ILE A 264 16.91 5.25 25.66
C ILE A 264 18.07 4.65 24.87
N PRO A 265 17.83 3.84 23.83
CA PRO A 265 18.90 3.25 23.03
C PRO A 265 19.80 4.32 22.41
N GLU A 266 21.06 3.97 22.16
CA GLU A 266 21.95 4.84 21.41
C GLU A 266 21.36 5.19 20.03
N PRO A 267 21.39 6.47 19.60
CA PRO A 267 20.90 6.85 18.30
C PRO A 267 21.61 6.12 17.17
N LEU A 268 20.84 5.55 16.23
CA LEU A 268 21.42 4.94 15.04
C LEU A 268 22.09 6.00 14.17
N LYS A 269 23.35 5.76 13.83
CA LYS A 269 24.08 6.61 12.90
C LYS A 269 23.72 6.21 11.47
N GLU A 270 23.10 7.11 10.73
CA GLU A 270 22.89 6.89 9.29
C GLU A 270 24.25 6.76 8.60
N PRO A 271 24.38 5.84 7.62
CA PRO A 271 25.60 5.76 6.83
C PRO A 271 25.79 7.03 6.01
N ASP A 272 27.04 7.34 5.73
CA ASP A 272 27.38 8.50 4.89
C ASP A 272 26.67 8.38 3.52
N PRO A 273 26.21 9.51 2.96
CA PRO A 273 25.62 9.51 1.63
C PRO A 273 26.60 8.98 0.57
N VAL A 274 26.07 8.24 -0.40
CA VAL A 274 26.86 7.62 -1.47
C VAL A 274 26.80 8.48 -2.73
N GLU A 275 27.96 8.76 -3.31
CA GLU A 275 28.01 9.41 -4.61
C GLU A 275 27.91 8.38 -5.75
N TYR A 276 26.96 8.60 -6.66
CA TYR A 276 26.79 7.78 -7.85
C TYR A 276 26.42 8.65 -9.06
N LYS A 277 27.21 8.55 -10.12
CA LYS A 277 27.03 9.33 -11.36
C LYS A 277 26.91 10.84 -11.14
N GLY A 278 27.75 11.41 -10.28
CA GLY A 278 27.79 12.84 -9.98
C GLY A 278 26.62 13.36 -9.14
N ARG A 279 25.87 12.47 -8.53
CA ARG A 279 24.80 12.81 -7.58
C ARG A 279 25.00 12.06 -6.26
N THR A 280 24.81 12.76 -5.17
CA THR A 280 24.86 12.22 -3.81
C THR A 280 23.48 11.70 -3.40
N TYR A 281 23.43 10.51 -2.82
CA TYR A 281 22.22 9.84 -2.36
C TYR A 281 22.33 9.52 -0.87
N THR A 282 21.35 9.95 -0.10
CA THR A 282 21.12 9.44 1.24
C THR A 282 20.69 7.97 1.17
N ARG A 283 20.75 7.23 2.29
CA ARG A 283 20.25 5.84 2.35
C ARG A 283 18.79 5.74 1.93
N TYR A 284 17.97 6.68 2.36
CA TYR A 284 16.55 6.74 1.97
C TYR A 284 16.40 6.91 0.45
N GLU A 285 17.06 7.90 -0.14
CA GLU A 285 17.02 8.15 -1.60
C GLU A 285 17.55 6.96 -2.41
N ALA A 286 18.69 6.36 -1.99
CA ALA A 286 19.23 5.15 -2.63
C ALA A 286 18.20 4.01 -2.61
N THR A 287 17.53 3.79 -1.48
CA THR A 287 16.46 2.78 -1.36
C THR A 287 15.29 3.09 -2.29
N GLN A 288 14.89 4.35 -2.44
CA GLN A 288 13.82 4.73 -3.38
C GLN A 288 14.22 4.49 -4.84
N GLN A 289 15.48 4.75 -5.21
CA GLN A 289 16.00 4.44 -6.55
C GLN A 289 16.03 2.93 -6.81
N MET A 290 16.50 2.13 -5.86
CA MET A 290 16.46 0.66 -5.97
C MET A 290 15.02 0.16 -6.19
N ARG A 291 14.06 0.66 -5.42
CA ARG A 291 12.64 0.31 -5.59
C ARG A 291 12.08 0.74 -6.95
N ALA A 292 12.55 1.86 -7.51
CA ALA A 292 12.17 2.29 -8.86
C ALA A 292 12.68 1.31 -9.92
N MET A 293 13.96 0.91 -9.83
CA MET A 293 14.57 -0.08 -10.73
C MET A 293 13.88 -1.45 -10.62
N GLU A 294 13.58 -1.92 -9.41
CA GLU A 294 12.84 -3.17 -9.20
C GLU A 294 11.45 -3.14 -9.83
N ARG A 295 10.76 -1.99 -9.79
CA ARG A 295 9.46 -1.84 -10.47
C ARG A 295 9.61 -1.96 -11.98
N GLU A 296 10.65 -1.36 -12.56
CA GLU A 296 10.93 -1.45 -14.00
C GLU A 296 11.30 -2.89 -14.41
N ILE A 297 12.20 -3.54 -13.65
CA ILE A 297 12.52 -4.96 -13.88
C ILE A 297 11.27 -5.83 -13.85
N ARG A 298 10.38 -5.62 -12.88
CA ARG A 298 9.11 -6.37 -12.82
C ARG A 298 8.19 -6.06 -13.99
N ALA A 299 8.19 -4.84 -14.50
CA ALA A 299 7.43 -4.48 -15.70
C ALA A 299 7.96 -5.19 -16.94
N LEU A 300 9.29 -5.18 -17.15
CA LEU A 300 9.95 -5.87 -18.25
C LEU A 300 9.78 -7.40 -18.20
N LYS A 301 9.81 -7.98 -17.00
CA LYS A 301 9.57 -9.43 -16.84
C LYS A 301 8.14 -9.87 -17.16
N ARG A 302 7.17 -8.96 -17.12
CA ARG A 302 5.79 -9.24 -17.55
C ARG A 302 5.60 -9.10 -19.06
N GLU A 303 6.38 -8.25 -19.72
CA GLU A 303 6.40 -8.06 -21.19
C GLU A 303 6.95 -9.29 -21.91
#